data_15641c2d1a378a0a00c6c9337d2ce66f
#
_entry.id   15641c2d1a378a0a00c6c9337d2ce66f
#
_cell.length_a   1.000
_cell.length_b   1.000
_cell.length_c   1.000
_cell.angle_alpha   90.00
_cell.angle_beta   90.00
_cell.angle_gamma   90.00
#
_symmetry.space_group_name_H-M   'P 1'
#
loop_
_entity.id
_entity.type
_entity.pdbx_description
1 polymer ?
#
loop_
_entity_poly.entity_id
_entity_poly.type
_entity_poly.pdbx_seq_one_letter_code
_entity_poly.pdbx_strand_id
1 'polypeptide(L)'
;VLNADDPLVAAMAEQVKGKVAYFSMDPNNEILQNHLRRDGMAAVYENGYISILEGQFTLRIEEAVNVPMTMKGMAPFMIANALAACLAAFCQGVDIEDIRQGVRTFKASANQTPGRMNLFNLGDYHALVDYAHNPAGYEAVGEFVKNWKGQRLGVVGGPGDRRDEDLVLLGKIAAKVFDRILVKEDDDKRGRPRGEAADLIIDGILSENEKADYQAILDETEAIEYGLDKVDKDGLVVIFPESVTRAISLINKRNPI
;
A
#
# COMPACT_ATOMS: atom_id res chain seq x y z
N VAL A 1 2.74 20.36 1.97
CA VAL A 1 3.25 19.23 2.77
C VAL A 1 4.06 18.32 1.86
N LEU A 2 5.32 18.05 2.23
CA LEU A 2 6.28 17.29 1.44
C LEU A 2 6.81 16.11 2.25
N ASN A 3 7.11 15.00 1.56
CA ASN A 3 7.77 13.84 2.16
C ASN A 3 9.29 14.11 2.27
N ALA A 4 9.82 14.16 3.48
CA ALA A 4 11.25 14.35 3.73
C ALA A 4 12.07 13.07 3.46
N ASP A 5 11.42 11.89 3.44
CA ASP A 5 12.08 10.61 3.19
C ASP A 5 12.29 10.36 1.68
N ASP A 6 11.66 11.17 0.82
CA ASP A 6 11.86 11.13 -0.63
C ASP A 6 12.68 12.36 -1.07
N PRO A 7 13.94 12.18 -1.51
CA PRO A 7 14.81 13.28 -1.89
C PRO A 7 14.26 14.14 -3.03
N LEU A 8 13.54 13.55 -3.98
CA LEU A 8 12.95 14.27 -5.10
C LEU A 8 11.79 15.15 -4.64
N VAL A 9 10.94 14.60 -3.78
CA VAL A 9 9.83 15.36 -3.17
C VAL A 9 10.34 16.44 -2.26
N ALA A 10 11.34 16.16 -1.43
CA ALA A 10 11.95 17.14 -0.54
C ALA A 10 12.57 18.31 -1.30
N ALA A 11 13.23 18.07 -2.43
CA ALA A 11 13.82 19.10 -3.28
C ALA A 11 12.78 20.04 -3.92
N MET A 12 11.53 19.64 -4.02
CA MET A 12 10.45 20.53 -4.51
C MET A 12 10.27 21.77 -3.63
N ALA A 13 10.72 21.74 -2.39
CA ALA A 13 10.65 22.89 -1.48
C ALA A 13 11.26 24.17 -2.06
N GLU A 14 12.34 24.05 -2.87
CA GLU A 14 12.98 25.18 -3.51
C GLU A 14 12.08 25.93 -4.52
N GLN A 15 11.06 25.24 -5.04
CA GLN A 15 10.11 25.77 -6.03
C GLN A 15 8.83 26.30 -5.37
N VAL A 16 8.63 26.05 -4.08
CA VAL A 16 7.40 26.44 -3.36
C VAL A 16 7.47 27.91 -2.97
N LYS A 17 6.49 28.72 -3.39
CA LYS A 17 6.36 30.13 -2.99
C LYS A 17 5.72 30.34 -1.61
N GLY A 18 5.05 29.32 -1.09
CA GLY A 18 4.36 29.34 0.19
C GLY A 18 5.18 28.72 1.31
N LYS A 19 4.52 28.50 2.44
CA LYS A 19 5.12 27.77 3.57
C LYS A 19 5.24 26.29 3.21
N VAL A 20 6.34 25.66 3.60
CA VAL A 20 6.58 24.22 3.50
C VAL A 20 6.40 23.60 4.89
N ALA A 21 5.82 22.41 4.91
CA ALA A 21 5.83 21.54 6.08
C ALA A 21 6.25 20.13 5.63
N TYR A 22 7.02 19.42 6.44
CA TYR A 22 7.54 18.10 6.09
C TYR A 22 6.94 17.00 6.94
N PHE A 23 6.78 15.80 6.37
CA PHE A 23 6.56 14.60 7.18
C PHE A 23 7.66 13.56 6.92
N SER A 24 7.93 12.72 7.92
CA SER A 24 8.92 11.65 7.84
C SER A 24 8.55 10.49 8.76
N MET A 25 8.89 9.28 8.32
CA MET A 25 8.86 8.08 9.15
C MET A 25 10.07 7.98 10.08
N ASP A 26 11.15 8.72 9.77
CA ASP A 26 12.37 8.82 10.60
C ASP A 26 12.41 10.17 11.33
N PRO A 27 12.27 10.19 12.67
CA PRO A 27 12.35 11.42 13.44
C PRO A 27 13.75 12.09 13.37
N ASN A 28 14.79 11.35 12.96
CA ASN A 28 16.14 11.86 12.79
C ASN A 28 16.48 12.31 11.37
N ASN A 29 15.49 12.31 10.45
CA ASN A 29 15.70 12.77 9.10
C ASN A 29 16.31 14.18 9.08
N GLU A 30 17.45 14.35 8.41
CA GLU A 30 18.23 15.61 8.43
C GLU A 30 17.45 16.80 7.85
N ILE A 31 16.66 16.59 6.80
CA ILE A 31 15.86 17.64 6.16
C ILE A 31 14.81 18.13 7.16
N LEU A 32 14.11 17.20 7.80
CA LEU A 32 13.09 17.49 8.80
C LEU A 32 13.71 18.19 10.00
N GLN A 33 14.83 17.72 10.54
CA GLN A 33 15.50 18.32 11.69
C GLN A 33 16.04 19.74 11.38
N ASN A 34 16.58 19.97 10.19
CA ASN A 34 17.01 21.28 9.76
C ASN A 34 15.84 22.26 9.59
N HIS A 35 14.67 21.76 9.16
CA HIS A 35 13.46 22.52 9.04
C HIS A 35 12.91 22.96 10.42
N LEU A 36 12.85 22.04 11.37
CA LEU A 36 12.42 22.31 12.75
C LEU A 36 13.31 23.33 13.46
N ARG A 37 14.64 23.31 13.26
CA ARG A 37 15.58 24.31 13.82
C ARG A 37 15.31 25.75 13.32
N ARG A 38 14.53 25.89 12.25
CA ARG A 38 14.12 27.18 11.67
C ARG A 38 12.67 27.49 11.96
N ASP A 39 12.14 26.97 13.08
CA ASP A 39 10.75 27.09 13.50
C ASP A 39 9.74 26.58 12.45
N GLY A 40 10.16 25.57 11.66
CA GLY A 40 9.30 24.89 10.71
C GLY A 40 8.33 23.93 11.40
N MET A 41 7.34 23.47 10.62
CA MET A 41 6.32 22.54 11.08
C MET A 41 6.52 21.17 10.41
N ALA A 42 6.36 20.10 11.16
CA ALA A 42 6.52 18.75 10.64
C ALA A 42 5.56 17.75 11.29
N ALA A 43 5.38 16.57 10.63
CA ALA A 43 4.78 15.41 11.26
C ALA A 43 5.78 14.24 11.23
N VAL A 44 5.82 13.46 12.33
CA VAL A 44 6.74 12.33 12.47
C VAL A 44 6.06 11.11 13.07
N TYR A 45 6.58 9.94 12.72
CA TYR A 45 6.31 8.71 13.43
C TYR A 45 7.43 8.45 14.43
N GLU A 46 7.11 8.58 15.72
CA GLU A 46 8.09 8.43 16.78
C GLU A 46 7.50 7.67 17.96
N ASN A 47 8.22 6.67 18.48
CA ASN A 47 7.82 5.89 19.65
C ASN A 47 6.40 5.30 19.55
N GLY A 48 5.99 4.92 18.34
CA GLY A 48 4.66 4.36 18.07
C GLY A 48 3.57 5.41 17.83
N TYR A 49 3.87 6.71 17.93
CA TYR A 49 2.92 7.80 17.79
C TYR A 49 3.05 8.53 16.44
N ILE A 50 1.90 8.92 15.90
CA ILE A 50 1.78 9.97 14.90
C ILE A 50 1.79 11.29 15.65
N SER A 51 2.78 12.16 15.39
CA SER A 51 2.97 13.42 16.11
C SER A 51 3.16 14.59 15.15
N ILE A 52 2.68 15.77 15.52
CA ILE A 52 2.99 17.03 14.85
C ILE A 52 3.98 17.80 15.70
N LEU A 53 5.00 18.35 15.07
CA LEU A 53 6.05 19.14 15.68
C LEU A 53 5.96 20.59 15.17
N GLU A 54 5.98 21.55 16.08
CA GLU A 54 6.02 22.98 15.78
C GLU A 54 7.03 23.67 16.72
N GLY A 55 8.17 24.06 16.18
CA GLY A 55 9.28 24.54 16.98
C GLY A 55 9.73 23.48 18.02
N GLN A 56 9.57 23.80 19.31
CA GLN A 56 9.89 22.88 20.42
C GLN A 56 8.66 22.10 20.94
N PHE A 57 7.48 22.34 20.38
CA PHE A 57 6.27 21.68 20.83
C PHE A 57 6.02 20.39 20.04
N THR A 58 5.65 19.34 20.77
CA THR A 58 5.23 18.04 20.20
C THR A 58 3.77 17.82 20.56
N LEU A 59 2.95 17.72 19.54
CA LEU A 59 1.53 17.39 19.65
C LEU A 59 1.33 15.93 19.22
N ARG A 60 1.18 15.03 20.19
CA ARG A 60 0.81 13.63 19.90
C ARG A 60 -0.62 13.58 19.40
N ILE A 61 -0.81 13.07 18.20
CA ILE A 61 -2.12 12.88 17.58
C ILE A 61 -2.74 11.59 18.08
N GLU A 62 -2.10 10.43 17.75
CA GLU A 62 -2.60 9.10 18.12
C GLU A 62 -1.47 8.07 18.05
N GLU A 63 -1.62 6.97 18.80
CA GLU A 63 -0.81 5.76 18.56
C GLU A 63 -1.17 5.13 17.22
N ALA A 64 -0.19 4.80 16.41
CA ALA A 64 -0.43 4.22 15.09
C ALA A 64 -1.24 2.92 15.15
N VAL A 65 -1.10 2.13 16.22
CA VAL A 65 -1.87 0.89 16.42
C VAL A 65 -3.38 1.12 16.59
N ASN A 66 -3.78 2.32 17.02
CA ASN A 66 -5.17 2.73 17.22
C ASN A 66 -5.77 3.39 15.97
N VAL A 67 -4.96 3.68 14.96
CA VAL A 67 -5.39 4.26 13.68
C VAL A 67 -5.77 3.15 12.71
N PRO A 68 -7.07 2.92 12.41
CA PRO A 68 -7.50 1.70 11.70
C PRO A 68 -6.85 1.52 10.32
N MET A 69 -6.61 2.60 9.58
CA MET A 69 -5.99 2.55 8.26
C MET A 69 -4.55 2.01 8.29
N THR A 70 -3.85 2.07 9.39
CA THR A 70 -2.46 1.57 9.52
C THR A 70 -2.37 0.06 9.69
N MET A 71 -3.51 -0.66 9.72
CA MET A 71 -3.59 -2.10 9.97
C MET A 71 -2.89 -2.48 11.29
N LYS A 72 -3.23 -1.78 12.37
CA LYS A 72 -2.61 -1.91 13.70
C LYS A 72 -1.09 -1.60 13.70
N GLY A 73 -0.68 -0.64 12.89
CA GLY A 73 0.72 -0.24 12.76
C GLY A 73 1.56 -1.15 11.84
N MET A 74 0.96 -2.18 11.25
CA MET A 74 1.68 -3.15 10.40
C MET A 74 1.88 -2.68 8.94
N ALA A 75 1.28 -1.55 8.54
CA ALA A 75 1.41 -0.97 7.20
C ALA A 75 2.15 0.39 7.28
N PRO A 76 3.50 0.41 7.19
CA PRO A 76 4.30 1.64 7.35
C PRO A 76 3.91 2.75 6.37
N PHE A 77 3.65 2.42 5.11
CA PHE A 77 3.21 3.41 4.11
C PHE A 77 1.86 4.05 4.44
N MET A 78 0.98 3.34 5.16
CA MET A 78 -0.29 3.91 5.63
C MET A 78 -0.08 4.82 6.84
N ILE A 79 0.96 4.57 7.66
CA ILE A 79 1.39 5.53 8.70
C ILE A 79 1.91 6.81 8.05
N ALA A 80 2.75 6.70 7.01
CA ALA A 80 3.24 7.85 6.24
C ALA A 80 2.08 8.67 5.63
N ASN A 81 1.06 8.00 5.09
CA ASN A 81 -0.15 8.65 4.58
C ASN A 81 -0.92 9.37 5.71
N ALA A 82 -1.01 8.77 6.90
CA ALA A 82 -1.66 9.41 8.05
C ALA A 82 -0.88 10.63 8.54
N LEU A 83 0.47 10.58 8.56
CA LEU A 83 1.33 11.74 8.87
C LEU A 83 1.04 12.90 7.90
N ALA A 84 1.04 12.61 6.60
CA ALA A 84 0.75 13.62 5.57
C ALA A 84 -0.64 14.24 5.74
N ALA A 85 -1.65 13.41 6.00
CA ALA A 85 -3.03 13.86 6.18
C ALA A 85 -3.21 14.72 7.44
N CYS A 86 -2.67 14.27 8.59
CA CYS A 86 -2.72 15.02 9.85
C CYS A 86 -2.03 16.37 9.70
N LEU A 87 -0.84 16.40 9.11
CA LEU A 87 -0.10 17.64 8.92
C LEU A 87 -0.82 18.59 7.97
N ALA A 88 -1.39 18.09 6.88
CA ALA A 88 -2.15 18.90 5.94
C ALA A 88 -3.38 19.52 6.60
N ALA A 89 -4.14 18.75 7.39
CA ALA A 89 -5.29 19.23 8.12
C ALA A 89 -4.88 20.30 9.16
N PHE A 90 -3.81 20.04 9.91
CA PHE A 90 -3.29 20.99 10.90
C PHE A 90 -2.83 22.31 10.25
N CYS A 91 -2.13 22.24 9.12
CA CYS A 91 -1.72 23.42 8.34
C CYS A 91 -2.91 24.24 7.84
N GLN A 92 -4.08 23.63 7.67
CA GLN A 92 -5.33 24.31 7.29
C GLN A 92 -6.14 24.83 8.49
N GLY A 93 -5.62 24.68 9.71
CA GLY A 93 -6.26 25.17 10.92
C GLY A 93 -7.39 24.28 11.45
N VAL A 94 -7.43 23.01 11.05
CA VAL A 94 -8.38 22.05 11.64
C VAL A 94 -8.01 21.82 13.10
N ASP A 95 -9.01 21.80 13.97
CA ASP A 95 -8.81 21.56 15.40
C ASP A 95 -8.15 20.19 15.66
N ILE A 96 -7.29 20.15 16.66
CA ILE A 96 -6.50 18.95 16.97
C ILE A 96 -7.38 17.76 17.38
N GLU A 97 -8.48 18.00 18.05
CA GLU A 97 -9.40 16.92 18.46
C GLU A 97 -10.18 16.39 17.27
N ASP A 98 -10.50 17.24 16.28
CA ASP A 98 -11.12 16.80 15.03
C ASP A 98 -10.14 15.94 14.21
N ILE A 99 -8.85 16.31 14.17
CA ILE A 99 -7.80 15.49 13.54
C ILE A 99 -7.69 14.12 14.23
N ARG A 100 -7.66 14.10 15.58
CA ARG A 100 -7.64 12.87 16.38
C ARG A 100 -8.84 11.99 16.11
N GLN A 101 -10.03 12.58 16.11
CA GLN A 101 -11.26 11.86 15.81
C GLN A 101 -11.23 11.31 14.38
N GLY A 102 -10.79 12.12 13.42
CA GLY A 102 -10.67 11.71 12.02
C GLY A 102 -9.81 10.47 11.85
N VAL A 103 -8.59 10.43 12.41
CA VAL A 103 -7.70 9.28 12.25
C VAL A 103 -8.16 8.04 13.02
N ARG A 104 -8.85 8.20 14.16
CA ARG A 104 -9.43 7.09 14.93
C ARG A 104 -10.62 6.42 14.26
N THR A 105 -11.36 7.15 13.45
CA THR A 105 -12.61 6.67 12.84
C THR A 105 -12.48 6.31 11.37
N PHE A 106 -11.46 6.83 10.67
CA PHE A 106 -11.26 6.54 9.27
C PHE A 106 -10.80 5.09 9.05
N LYS A 107 -11.54 4.36 8.25
CA LYS A 107 -11.24 2.98 7.88
C LYS A 107 -10.97 2.88 6.38
N ALA A 108 -9.83 2.30 6.00
CA ALA A 108 -9.58 1.92 4.62
C ALA A 108 -10.54 0.77 4.23
N SER A 109 -11.69 1.11 3.68
CA SER A 109 -12.75 0.16 3.34
C SER A 109 -13.14 0.27 1.87
N ALA A 110 -13.77 -0.79 1.37
CA ALA A 110 -14.28 -0.82 -0.01
C ALA A 110 -15.26 0.32 -0.35
N ASN A 111 -15.93 0.87 0.67
CA ASN A 111 -16.89 1.97 0.49
C ASN A 111 -16.22 3.35 0.54
N GLN A 112 -15.20 3.54 1.38
CA GLN A 112 -14.56 4.85 1.56
C GLN A 112 -13.35 5.04 0.63
N THR A 113 -12.53 4.01 0.50
CA THR A 113 -11.31 4.03 -0.32
C THR A 113 -11.17 2.72 -1.10
N PRO A 114 -12.01 2.48 -2.12
CA PRO A 114 -11.96 1.22 -2.86
C PRO A 114 -10.57 1.01 -3.50
N GLY A 115 -10.03 -0.20 -3.35
CA GLY A 115 -8.71 -0.56 -3.86
C GLY A 115 -7.53 0.04 -3.08
N ARG A 116 -7.72 0.43 -1.83
CA ARG A 116 -6.64 0.91 -0.95
C ARG A 116 -6.65 0.11 0.35
N MET A 117 -5.85 -0.95 0.39
CA MET A 117 -5.73 -1.85 1.56
C MET A 117 -7.07 -2.34 2.10
N ASN A 118 -8.00 -2.71 1.21
CA ASN A 118 -9.30 -3.21 1.63
C ASN A 118 -9.19 -4.65 2.09
N LEU A 119 -9.16 -4.87 3.39
CA LEU A 119 -9.07 -6.19 4.02
C LEU A 119 -10.47 -6.73 4.33
N PHE A 120 -10.79 -7.91 3.80
CA PHE A 120 -12.03 -8.64 4.02
C PHE A 120 -11.75 -9.88 4.86
N ASN A 121 -12.61 -10.12 5.86
CA ASN A 121 -12.63 -11.37 6.61
C ASN A 121 -13.71 -12.27 6.01
N LEU A 122 -13.33 -13.43 5.50
CA LEU A 122 -14.22 -14.40 4.84
C LEU A 122 -14.44 -15.66 5.72
N GLY A 123 -14.24 -15.52 7.02
CA GLY A 123 -14.39 -16.60 8.00
C GLY A 123 -13.12 -17.44 8.11
N ASP A 124 -12.92 -18.39 7.22
CA ASP A 124 -11.76 -19.29 7.25
C ASP A 124 -10.46 -18.65 6.74
N TYR A 125 -10.54 -17.56 5.98
CA TYR A 125 -9.39 -16.87 5.40
C TYR A 125 -9.67 -15.36 5.19
N HIS A 126 -8.68 -14.63 4.71
CA HIS A 126 -8.82 -13.19 4.42
C HIS A 126 -8.50 -12.89 2.96
N ALA A 127 -9.10 -11.81 2.44
CA ALA A 127 -8.76 -11.26 1.15
C ALA A 127 -8.38 -9.78 1.30
N LEU A 128 -7.32 -9.36 0.61
CA LEU A 128 -6.85 -7.97 0.55
C LEU A 128 -6.92 -7.48 -0.88
N VAL A 129 -7.56 -6.35 -1.10
CA VAL A 129 -7.59 -5.68 -2.41
C VAL A 129 -6.80 -4.38 -2.33
N ASP A 130 -5.78 -4.25 -3.17
CA ASP A 130 -5.02 -3.02 -3.34
C ASP A 130 -4.72 -2.76 -4.82
N TYR A 131 -4.88 -1.52 -5.25
CA TYR A 131 -4.66 -1.09 -6.65
C TYR A 131 -3.19 -0.77 -6.93
N ALA A 132 -2.24 -1.35 -6.21
CA ALA A 132 -0.83 -1.24 -6.55
C ALA A 132 -0.59 -1.84 -7.94
N HIS A 133 0.17 -1.12 -8.77
CA HIS A 133 0.43 -1.48 -10.17
C HIS A 133 1.85 -1.09 -10.62
N ASN A 134 2.74 -0.88 -9.66
CA ASN A 134 4.16 -0.57 -9.86
C ASN A 134 5.00 -1.21 -8.74
N PRO A 135 6.33 -1.33 -8.93
CA PRO A 135 7.21 -1.98 -7.97
C PRO A 135 7.11 -1.41 -6.56
N ALA A 136 7.13 -0.10 -6.40
CA ALA A 136 7.06 0.55 -5.08
C ALA A 136 5.75 0.22 -4.34
N GLY A 137 4.62 0.18 -5.06
CA GLY A 137 3.34 -0.23 -4.49
C GLY A 137 3.33 -1.70 -4.06
N TYR A 138 3.90 -2.59 -4.87
CA TYR A 138 4.03 -4.01 -4.53
C TYR A 138 4.92 -4.22 -3.30
N GLU A 139 6.04 -3.50 -3.21
CA GLU A 139 6.92 -3.53 -2.03
C GLU A 139 6.18 -3.04 -0.78
N ALA A 140 5.46 -1.93 -0.87
CA ALA A 140 4.73 -1.34 0.24
C ALA A 140 3.64 -2.29 0.78
N VAL A 141 2.84 -2.91 -0.10
CA VAL A 141 1.86 -3.94 0.29
C VAL A 141 2.57 -5.19 0.80
N GLY A 142 3.69 -5.58 0.17
CA GLY A 142 4.52 -6.71 0.57
C GLY A 142 5.02 -6.63 2.00
N GLU A 143 5.40 -5.44 2.48
CA GLU A 143 5.83 -5.23 3.86
C GLU A 143 4.72 -5.56 4.88
N PHE A 144 3.47 -5.24 4.56
CA PHE A 144 2.32 -5.68 5.37
C PHE A 144 2.13 -7.19 5.28
N VAL A 145 2.13 -7.75 4.06
CA VAL A 145 1.85 -9.16 3.78
C VAL A 145 2.86 -10.10 4.43
N LYS A 146 4.14 -9.73 4.50
CA LYS A 146 5.20 -10.51 5.17
C LYS A 146 4.92 -10.81 6.64
N ASN A 147 4.11 -9.98 7.29
CA ASN A 147 3.70 -10.19 8.70
C ASN A 147 2.55 -11.20 8.84
N TRP A 148 1.94 -11.66 7.75
CA TRP A 148 0.86 -12.63 7.78
C TRP A 148 1.39 -14.03 8.10
N LYS A 149 0.75 -14.71 9.06
CA LYS A 149 1.24 -16.02 9.55
C LYS A 149 0.73 -17.22 8.75
N GLY A 150 -0.39 -17.07 8.04
CA GLY A 150 -0.95 -18.10 7.17
C GLY A 150 -0.35 -18.07 5.77
N GLN A 151 -0.84 -18.94 4.87
CA GLN A 151 -0.47 -18.91 3.47
C GLN A 151 -0.71 -17.53 2.85
N ARG A 152 0.23 -17.04 2.06
CA ARG A 152 0.16 -15.78 1.32
C ARG A 152 0.03 -16.10 -0.16
N LEU A 153 -1.18 -15.93 -0.70
CA LEU A 153 -1.47 -16.14 -2.11
C LEU A 153 -1.61 -14.79 -2.80
N GLY A 154 -0.82 -14.53 -3.84
CA GLY A 154 -0.87 -13.29 -4.62
C GLY A 154 -1.57 -13.51 -5.97
N VAL A 155 -2.58 -12.69 -6.31
CA VAL A 155 -3.12 -12.55 -7.67
C VAL A 155 -2.49 -11.29 -8.25
N VAL A 156 -1.48 -11.49 -9.08
CA VAL A 156 -0.56 -10.45 -9.53
C VAL A 156 -0.69 -10.18 -11.03
N GLY A 157 -0.45 -8.95 -11.43
CA GLY A 157 -0.46 -8.51 -12.81
C GLY A 157 0.12 -7.11 -12.93
N GLY A 158 0.22 -6.59 -14.13
CA GLY A 158 0.69 -5.23 -14.35
C GLY A 158 0.18 -4.67 -15.67
N PRO A 159 0.01 -3.32 -15.75
CA PRO A 159 -0.45 -2.68 -16.98
C PRO A 159 0.52 -2.89 -18.14
N GLY A 160 -0.02 -3.17 -19.33
CA GLY A 160 0.78 -3.49 -20.51
C GLY A 160 1.66 -2.36 -21.03
N ASP A 161 1.43 -1.11 -20.64
CA ASP A 161 2.24 0.06 -21.00
C ASP A 161 3.46 0.28 -20.07
N ARG A 162 3.69 -0.62 -19.12
CA ARG A 162 4.87 -0.58 -18.26
C ARG A 162 6.11 -1.05 -19.03
N ARG A 163 7.28 -0.54 -18.61
CA ARG A 163 8.55 -1.04 -19.15
C ARG A 163 8.74 -2.51 -18.75
N ASP A 164 9.46 -3.24 -19.60
CA ASP A 164 9.72 -4.68 -19.34
C ASP A 164 10.41 -4.91 -18.02
N GLU A 165 11.38 -4.04 -17.67
CA GLU A 165 12.10 -4.12 -16.40
C GLU A 165 11.18 -3.96 -15.19
N ASP A 166 10.14 -3.10 -15.29
CA ASP A 166 9.18 -2.90 -14.21
C ASP A 166 8.30 -4.15 -14.04
N LEU A 167 7.84 -4.79 -15.14
CA LEU A 167 7.06 -6.02 -15.08
C LEU A 167 7.88 -7.19 -14.50
N VAL A 168 9.14 -7.35 -14.95
CA VAL A 168 10.07 -8.33 -14.36
C VAL A 168 10.28 -8.05 -12.87
N LEU A 169 10.41 -6.80 -12.47
CA LEU A 169 10.58 -6.43 -11.06
C LEU A 169 9.34 -6.73 -10.23
N LEU A 170 8.11 -6.54 -10.76
CA LEU A 170 6.88 -6.99 -10.10
C LEU A 170 6.93 -8.50 -9.79
N GLY A 171 7.38 -9.32 -10.75
CA GLY A 171 7.55 -10.76 -10.57
C GLY A 171 8.54 -11.11 -9.46
N LYS A 172 9.72 -10.43 -9.43
CA LYS A 172 10.72 -10.62 -8.37
C LYS A 172 10.18 -10.28 -6.99
N ILE A 173 9.44 -9.17 -6.87
CA ILE A 173 8.83 -8.78 -5.60
C ILE A 173 7.78 -9.82 -5.19
N ALA A 174 6.92 -10.26 -6.12
CA ALA A 174 5.91 -11.27 -5.84
C ALA A 174 6.53 -12.57 -5.32
N ALA A 175 7.63 -13.04 -5.90
CA ALA A 175 8.34 -14.25 -5.47
C ALA A 175 8.93 -14.14 -4.05
N LYS A 176 9.24 -12.94 -3.58
CA LYS A 176 9.73 -12.69 -2.20
C LYS A 176 8.61 -12.62 -1.17
N VAL A 177 7.40 -12.27 -1.61
CA VAL A 177 6.28 -11.96 -0.72
C VAL A 177 5.32 -13.13 -0.57
N PHE A 178 5.00 -13.82 -1.67
CA PHE A 178 3.95 -14.82 -1.72
C PHE A 178 4.48 -16.25 -1.72
N ASP A 179 3.75 -17.13 -1.04
CA ASP A 179 4.02 -18.56 -1.02
C ASP A 179 3.46 -19.23 -2.29
N ARG A 180 2.37 -18.68 -2.85
CA ARG A 180 1.77 -19.05 -4.12
C ARG A 180 1.36 -17.84 -4.93
N ILE A 181 1.57 -17.89 -6.26
CA ILE A 181 1.38 -16.75 -7.15
C ILE A 181 0.47 -17.14 -8.32
N LEU A 182 -0.59 -16.38 -8.53
CA LEU A 182 -1.43 -16.45 -9.72
C LEU A 182 -1.12 -15.22 -10.60
N VAL A 183 -0.61 -15.47 -11.79
CA VAL A 183 -0.26 -14.39 -12.72
C VAL A 183 -1.40 -14.18 -13.69
N LYS A 184 -1.98 -12.97 -13.69
CA LYS A 184 -3.06 -12.55 -14.60
C LYS A 184 -2.61 -11.41 -15.51
N GLU A 185 -3.39 -11.13 -16.52
CA GLU A 185 -3.25 -9.93 -17.35
C GLU A 185 -4.43 -8.98 -17.17
N ASP A 186 -4.19 -7.70 -17.47
CA ASP A 186 -5.24 -6.71 -17.61
C ASP A 186 -6.04 -6.95 -18.90
N ASP A 187 -7.35 -6.65 -18.90
CA ASP A 187 -8.20 -6.74 -20.09
C ASP A 187 -7.69 -5.77 -21.15
N ASP A 188 -7.34 -4.53 -20.73
CA ASP A 188 -6.68 -3.55 -21.58
C ASP A 188 -5.16 -3.76 -21.62
N LYS A 189 -4.71 -4.42 -22.67
CA LYS A 189 -3.29 -4.75 -22.89
C LYS A 189 -2.42 -3.57 -23.30
N ARG A 190 -3.01 -2.41 -23.51
CA ARG A 190 -2.33 -1.15 -23.89
C ARG A 190 -1.30 -1.33 -25.02
N GLY A 191 -1.65 -2.17 -26.01
CA GLY A 191 -0.83 -2.40 -27.21
C GLY A 191 0.11 -3.61 -27.13
N ARG A 192 0.25 -4.29 -25.99
CA ARG A 192 1.00 -5.55 -25.90
C ARG A 192 0.21 -6.74 -26.45
N PRO A 193 0.88 -7.73 -27.05
CA PRO A 193 0.28 -9.04 -27.31
C PRO A 193 -0.21 -9.71 -26.02
N ARG A 194 -1.27 -10.50 -26.13
CA ARG A 194 -1.78 -11.28 -24.99
C ARG A 194 -0.71 -12.28 -24.53
N GLY A 195 -0.48 -12.36 -23.24
CA GLY A 195 0.48 -13.23 -22.57
C GLY A 195 1.83 -12.57 -22.31
N GLU A 196 2.22 -11.56 -23.08
CA GLU A 196 3.56 -10.95 -22.98
C GLU A 196 3.83 -10.29 -21.62
N ALA A 197 2.86 -9.57 -21.06
CA ALA A 197 3.02 -8.96 -19.74
C ALA A 197 3.10 -10.03 -18.63
N ALA A 198 2.31 -11.10 -18.75
CA ALA A 198 2.35 -12.21 -17.82
C ALA A 198 3.68 -12.98 -17.92
N ASP A 199 4.20 -13.21 -19.12
CA ASP A 199 5.49 -13.88 -19.34
C ASP A 199 6.64 -13.10 -18.68
N LEU A 200 6.69 -11.77 -18.84
CA LEU A 200 7.70 -10.92 -18.18
C LEU A 200 7.62 -10.98 -16.64
N ILE A 201 6.41 -11.03 -16.09
CA ILE A 201 6.24 -11.21 -14.64
C ILE A 201 6.73 -12.60 -14.22
N ILE A 202 6.42 -13.66 -15.00
CA ILE A 202 6.88 -15.03 -14.74
C ILE A 202 8.40 -15.11 -14.81
N ASP A 203 9.03 -14.47 -15.79
CA ASP A 203 10.49 -14.39 -15.87
C ASP A 203 11.09 -13.77 -14.62
N GLY A 204 10.45 -12.72 -14.09
CA GLY A 204 10.81 -12.11 -12.81
C GLY A 204 10.69 -13.09 -11.65
N ILE A 205 9.58 -13.82 -11.55
CA ILE A 205 9.34 -14.82 -10.51
C ILE A 205 10.43 -15.90 -10.54
N LEU A 206 10.67 -16.48 -11.69
CA LEU A 206 11.64 -17.56 -11.87
C LEU A 206 13.08 -17.12 -11.69
N SER A 207 13.40 -15.87 -12.06
CA SER A 207 14.74 -15.31 -11.82
C SER A 207 15.05 -15.10 -10.34
N GLU A 208 14.04 -14.91 -9.50
CA GLU A 208 14.18 -14.74 -8.05
C GLU A 208 14.10 -16.10 -7.33
N ASN A 209 13.19 -16.98 -7.76
CA ASN A 209 12.99 -18.30 -7.18
C ASN A 209 12.57 -19.29 -8.28
N GLU A 210 13.51 -20.10 -8.75
CA GLU A 210 13.26 -21.13 -9.79
C GLU A 210 12.22 -22.18 -9.37
N LYS A 211 11.95 -22.33 -8.07
CA LYS A 211 11.01 -23.30 -7.51
C LYS A 211 9.72 -22.64 -6.99
N ALA A 212 9.45 -21.40 -7.38
CA ALA A 212 8.24 -20.69 -6.95
C ALA A 212 6.99 -21.48 -7.37
N ASP A 213 6.00 -21.56 -6.47
CA ASP A 213 4.67 -22.09 -6.81
C ASP A 213 3.89 -20.98 -7.51
N TYR A 214 3.80 -21.07 -8.84
CA TYR A 214 3.04 -20.12 -9.64
C TYR A 214 2.16 -20.80 -10.68
N GLN A 215 1.10 -20.10 -11.09
CA GLN A 215 0.21 -20.49 -12.17
C GLN A 215 -0.21 -19.26 -12.98
N ALA A 216 -0.13 -19.34 -14.31
CA ALA A 216 -0.69 -18.32 -15.19
C ALA A 216 -2.19 -18.59 -15.39
N ILE A 217 -3.02 -17.64 -15.03
CA ILE A 217 -4.46 -17.58 -15.30
C ILE A 217 -4.74 -16.18 -15.83
N LEU A 218 -4.71 -16.01 -17.14
CA LEU A 218 -4.67 -14.68 -17.77
C LEU A 218 -5.96 -13.87 -17.57
N ASP A 219 -7.11 -14.51 -17.40
CA ASP A 219 -8.36 -13.82 -17.07
C ASP A 219 -8.37 -13.41 -15.60
N GLU A 220 -8.58 -12.12 -15.35
CA GLU A 220 -8.58 -11.57 -13.97
C GLU A 220 -9.69 -12.18 -13.11
N THR A 221 -10.88 -12.40 -13.67
CA THR A 221 -12.01 -12.97 -12.92
C THR A 221 -11.71 -14.40 -12.51
N GLU A 222 -11.23 -15.23 -13.47
CA GLU A 222 -10.87 -16.62 -13.20
C GLU A 222 -9.72 -16.72 -12.20
N ALA A 223 -8.69 -15.87 -12.31
CA ALA A 223 -7.56 -15.84 -11.38
C ALA A 223 -8.00 -15.49 -9.96
N ILE A 224 -8.87 -14.48 -9.80
CA ILE A 224 -9.41 -14.08 -8.49
C ILE A 224 -10.26 -15.21 -7.91
N GLU A 225 -11.21 -15.76 -8.66
CA GLU A 225 -12.07 -16.85 -8.20
C GLU A 225 -11.25 -18.08 -7.78
N TYR A 226 -10.26 -18.46 -8.61
CA TYR A 226 -9.36 -19.56 -8.28
C TYR A 226 -8.55 -19.29 -7.00
N GLY A 227 -8.02 -18.08 -6.81
CA GLY A 227 -7.28 -17.70 -5.61
C GLY A 227 -8.14 -17.80 -4.35
N LEU A 228 -9.38 -17.28 -4.42
CA LEU A 228 -10.33 -17.36 -3.33
C LEU A 228 -10.78 -18.80 -2.99
N ASP A 229 -10.74 -19.73 -3.97
CA ASP A 229 -11.07 -21.15 -3.78
C ASP A 229 -9.90 -22.00 -3.27
N LYS A 230 -8.66 -21.54 -3.48
CA LYS A 230 -7.46 -22.35 -3.27
C LYS A 230 -6.57 -21.88 -2.14
N VAL A 231 -6.89 -20.77 -1.51
CA VAL A 231 -6.18 -20.31 -0.33
C VAL A 231 -6.46 -21.23 0.85
N ASP A 232 -5.42 -21.51 1.63
CA ASP A 232 -5.52 -22.33 2.83
C ASP A 232 -6.30 -21.61 3.94
N LYS A 233 -6.77 -22.41 4.92
CA LYS A 233 -7.34 -21.84 6.15
C LYS A 233 -6.32 -20.93 6.85
N ASP A 234 -6.82 -19.83 7.41
CA ASP A 234 -6.03 -18.75 8.02
C ASP A 234 -5.11 -18.00 7.03
N GLY A 235 -5.22 -18.31 5.71
CA GLY A 235 -4.45 -17.66 4.65
C GLY A 235 -4.94 -16.27 4.28
N LEU A 236 -4.17 -15.63 3.41
CA LEU A 236 -4.45 -14.32 2.83
C LEU A 236 -4.34 -14.38 1.30
N VAL A 237 -5.42 -14.02 0.61
CA VAL A 237 -5.37 -13.74 -0.83
C VAL A 237 -5.16 -12.24 -1.01
N VAL A 238 -4.07 -11.86 -1.66
CA VAL A 238 -3.80 -10.47 -2.05
C VAL A 238 -4.09 -10.30 -3.52
N ILE A 239 -4.98 -9.39 -3.83
CA ILE A 239 -5.45 -9.15 -5.20
C ILE A 239 -4.98 -7.76 -5.63
N PHE A 240 -4.19 -7.70 -6.72
CA PHE A 240 -3.83 -6.48 -7.42
C PHE A 240 -4.67 -6.37 -8.70
N PRO A 241 -5.89 -5.82 -8.62
CA PRO A 241 -6.82 -5.87 -9.72
C PRO A 241 -6.60 -4.76 -10.73
N GLU A 242 -6.93 -5.02 -11.99
CA GLU A 242 -7.23 -3.95 -12.96
C GLU A 242 -8.55 -3.27 -12.60
N SER A 243 -9.59 -4.07 -12.32
CA SER A 243 -10.90 -3.58 -11.92
C SER A 243 -11.18 -3.83 -10.44
N VAL A 244 -10.98 -2.78 -9.62
CA VAL A 244 -11.25 -2.81 -8.18
C VAL A 244 -12.71 -3.21 -7.89
N THR A 245 -13.66 -2.66 -8.64
CA THR A 245 -15.08 -2.96 -8.47
C THR A 245 -15.40 -4.43 -8.75
N ARG A 246 -14.78 -5.01 -9.78
CA ARG A 246 -14.87 -6.43 -10.10
C ARG A 246 -14.37 -7.29 -8.95
N ALA A 247 -13.15 -7.03 -8.48
CA ALA A 247 -12.54 -7.79 -7.39
C ALA A 247 -13.40 -7.75 -6.12
N ILE A 248 -13.84 -6.57 -5.70
CA ILE A 248 -14.72 -6.40 -4.52
C ILE A 248 -16.05 -7.14 -4.72
N SER A 249 -16.63 -7.10 -5.91
CA SER A 249 -17.88 -7.83 -6.21
C SER A 249 -17.72 -9.35 -6.09
N LEU A 250 -16.59 -9.90 -6.55
CA LEU A 250 -16.30 -11.34 -6.44
C LEU A 250 -16.12 -11.77 -4.98
N ILE A 251 -15.43 -10.96 -4.17
CA ILE A 251 -15.25 -11.21 -2.74
C ILE A 251 -16.60 -11.17 -2.01
N ASN A 252 -17.44 -10.17 -2.29
CA ASN A 252 -18.73 -10.02 -1.63
C ASN A 252 -19.71 -11.17 -1.94
N LYS A 253 -19.60 -11.81 -3.11
CA LYS A 253 -20.39 -13.02 -3.42
C LYS A 253 -20.04 -14.20 -2.48
N ARG A 254 -18.86 -14.22 -1.90
CA ARG A 254 -18.41 -15.27 -0.98
C ARG A 254 -18.74 -14.98 0.48
N ASN A 255 -19.02 -13.75 0.79
CA ASN A 255 -19.47 -13.31 2.11
C ASN A 255 -20.82 -12.58 1.95
N PRO A 256 -21.92 -13.28 1.62
CA PRO A 256 -23.22 -12.65 1.58
C PRO A 256 -23.58 -12.19 3.01
N ILE A 257 -23.70 -10.88 3.19
CA ILE A 257 -24.19 -10.23 4.41
C ILE A 257 -25.64 -10.70 4.66
#